data_e3d144721684b83b70b02fe6f89a0d66
#
_entry.id   e3d144721684b83b70b02fe6f89a0d66
#
_cell.length_a   1.000
_cell.length_b   1.000
_cell.length_c   1.000
_cell.angle_alpha   90.00
_cell.angle_beta   90.00
_cell.angle_gamma   90.00
#
_symmetry.space_group_name_H-M   'P 1'
#
loop_
_entity.id
_entity.type
_entity.pdbx_description
1 polymer ?
#
loop_
_entity_poly.entity_id
_entity_poly.type
_entity_poly.pdbx_seq_one_letter_code
_entity_poly.pdbx_strand_id
1 'polypeptide(L)'
;NVSRSYLQNDAQVKRISEYITRKVADKLTSLFTTDRENYEKYWEDIHPFIKYGCLRNDKFYDRVKDALIFKSLTRDKYITLKDYLEAAVETHEGKIFYADDARQQAQYLSMLKDQNFDALELPSTIDVPFISFLESKEPSPKFLRVDSDLSEFLGDNTETISEEDAKQAETLFRFLLDKE
;
A
#
# COMPACT_ATOMS: atom_id res chain seq x y z
N ASN A 1 -18.32 -5.04 40.86
CA ASN A 1 -17.57 -4.39 39.76
C ASN A 1 -16.55 -5.39 39.20
N VAL A 2 -16.96 -6.11 38.17
CA VAL A 2 -16.02 -6.95 37.39
C VAL A 2 -15.16 -5.98 36.57
N SER A 3 -13.88 -5.87 36.93
CA SER A 3 -12.96 -5.00 36.24
C SER A 3 -12.80 -5.47 34.77
N ARG A 4 -12.82 -4.55 33.82
CA ARG A 4 -12.56 -4.82 32.39
C ARG A 4 -11.22 -5.57 32.20
N SER A 5 -10.25 -5.28 33.03
CA SER A 5 -8.94 -5.95 33.07
C SER A 5 -9.02 -7.43 33.50
N TYR A 6 -9.97 -7.78 34.34
CA TYR A 6 -10.16 -9.15 34.80
C TYR A 6 -10.69 -10.05 33.67
N LEU A 7 -11.66 -9.55 32.90
CA LEU A 7 -12.20 -10.26 31.72
C LEU A 7 -11.16 -10.43 30.61
N GLN A 8 -10.23 -9.48 30.45
CA GLN A 8 -9.17 -9.59 29.45
C GLN A 8 -8.15 -10.69 29.76
N ASN A 9 -7.98 -11.04 31.04
CA ASN A 9 -7.06 -12.07 31.51
C ASN A 9 -7.72 -13.44 31.70
N ASP A 10 -9.03 -13.56 31.50
CA ASP A 10 -9.71 -14.84 31.61
C ASP A 10 -9.30 -15.79 30.49
N ALA A 11 -8.83 -16.97 30.87
CA ALA A 11 -8.41 -18.02 29.95
C ALA A 11 -9.53 -18.44 28.98
N GLN A 12 -10.81 -18.35 29.38
CA GLN A 12 -11.93 -18.65 28.50
C GLN A 12 -12.11 -17.56 27.44
N VAL A 13 -12.04 -16.28 27.82
CA VAL A 13 -12.14 -15.15 26.88
C VAL A 13 -11.01 -15.25 25.85
N LYS A 14 -9.81 -15.57 26.30
CA LYS A 14 -8.66 -15.77 25.41
C LYS A 14 -8.88 -16.92 24.41
N ARG A 15 -9.39 -18.07 24.86
CA ARG A 15 -9.71 -19.21 23.99
C ARG A 15 -10.81 -18.87 22.97
N ILE A 16 -11.84 -18.17 23.38
CA ILE A 16 -12.92 -17.72 22.50
C ILE A 16 -12.35 -16.73 21.45
N SER A 17 -11.55 -15.77 21.89
CA SER A 17 -10.90 -14.81 20.99
C SER A 17 -10.01 -15.52 19.96
N GLU A 18 -9.18 -16.46 20.38
CA GLU A 18 -8.33 -17.25 19.49
C GLU A 18 -9.16 -18.09 18.48
N TYR A 19 -10.26 -18.67 18.94
CA TYR A 19 -11.18 -19.43 18.07
C TYR A 19 -11.83 -18.52 17.03
N ILE A 20 -12.37 -17.37 17.44
CA ILE A 20 -12.99 -16.40 16.52
C ILE A 20 -11.96 -15.90 15.51
N THR A 21 -10.78 -15.49 15.96
CA THR A 21 -9.68 -15.01 15.11
C THR A 21 -9.34 -16.04 14.01
N ARG A 22 -9.24 -17.31 14.40
CA ARG A 22 -8.98 -18.40 13.45
C ARG A 22 -10.12 -18.55 12.44
N LYS A 23 -11.39 -18.54 12.91
CA LYS A 23 -12.55 -18.69 12.03
C LYS A 23 -12.72 -17.53 11.05
N VAL A 24 -12.41 -16.31 11.49
CA VAL A 24 -12.40 -15.13 10.62
C VAL A 24 -11.30 -15.28 9.55
N ALA A 25 -10.09 -15.64 9.94
CA ALA A 25 -8.99 -15.86 9.00
C ALA A 25 -9.34 -16.95 7.97
N ASP A 26 -9.86 -18.11 8.43
CA ASP A 26 -10.27 -19.22 7.56
C ASP A 26 -11.35 -18.77 6.56
N LYS A 27 -12.33 -17.93 7.01
CA LYS A 27 -13.38 -17.42 6.12
C LYS A 27 -12.84 -16.43 5.09
N LEU A 28 -11.95 -15.52 5.49
CA LEU A 28 -11.31 -14.57 4.58
C LEU A 28 -10.50 -15.29 3.50
N THR A 29 -9.66 -16.25 3.90
CA THR A 29 -8.84 -17.03 2.96
C THR A 29 -9.70 -17.87 2.03
N SER A 30 -10.80 -18.45 2.55
CA SER A 30 -11.77 -19.19 1.71
C SER A 30 -12.42 -18.27 0.68
N LEU A 31 -12.93 -17.09 1.06
CA LEU A 31 -13.53 -16.14 0.12
C LEU A 31 -12.52 -15.66 -0.93
N PHE A 32 -11.31 -15.35 -0.52
CA PHE A 32 -10.23 -14.98 -1.42
C PHE A 32 -9.99 -16.03 -2.52
N THR A 33 -10.08 -17.32 -2.16
CA THR A 33 -9.80 -18.43 -3.09
C THR A 33 -11.02 -18.83 -3.91
N THR A 34 -12.22 -18.83 -3.32
CA THR A 34 -13.42 -19.41 -3.95
C THR A 34 -14.35 -18.37 -4.58
N ASP A 35 -14.25 -17.10 -4.16
CA ASP A 35 -15.16 -16.03 -4.58
C ASP A 35 -14.41 -14.68 -4.57
N ARG A 36 -13.41 -14.60 -5.44
CA ARG A 36 -12.51 -13.45 -5.53
C ARG A 36 -13.23 -12.15 -5.82
N GLU A 37 -14.24 -12.17 -6.68
CA GLU A 37 -15.01 -10.98 -7.07
C GLU A 37 -15.72 -10.35 -5.86
N ASN A 38 -16.45 -11.16 -5.08
CA ASN A 38 -17.10 -10.67 -3.86
C ASN A 38 -16.07 -10.27 -2.79
N TYR A 39 -14.93 -10.97 -2.70
CA TYR A 39 -13.86 -10.60 -1.78
C TYR A 39 -13.32 -9.19 -2.09
N GLU A 40 -13.03 -8.88 -3.35
CA GLU A 40 -12.57 -7.56 -3.78
C GLU A 40 -13.63 -6.48 -3.54
N LYS A 41 -14.89 -6.77 -3.82
CA LYS A 41 -16.00 -5.85 -3.57
C LYS A 41 -16.15 -5.43 -2.11
N TYR A 42 -15.91 -6.37 -1.19
CA TYR A 42 -16.00 -6.08 0.25
C TYR A 42 -14.68 -5.54 0.83
N TRP A 43 -13.59 -5.62 0.08
CA TRP A 43 -12.27 -5.26 0.58
C TRP A 43 -12.18 -3.82 1.08
N GLU A 44 -12.76 -2.87 0.37
CA GLU A 44 -12.81 -1.45 0.75
C GLU A 44 -13.39 -1.24 2.16
N ASP A 45 -14.40 -2.02 2.52
CA ASP A 45 -15.07 -1.90 3.82
C ASP A 45 -14.32 -2.65 4.94
N ILE A 46 -13.68 -3.78 4.60
CA ILE A 46 -13.14 -4.69 5.63
C ILE A 46 -11.63 -4.57 5.83
N HIS A 47 -10.87 -4.04 4.85
CA HIS A 47 -9.41 -3.99 4.94
C HIS A 47 -8.87 -3.25 6.19
N PRO A 48 -9.48 -2.17 6.71
CA PRO A 48 -8.94 -1.52 7.89
C PRO A 48 -8.98 -2.43 9.12
N PHE A 49 -10.05 -3.24 9.24
CA PHE A 49 -10.21 -4.20 10.35
C PHE A 49 -9.23 -5.37 10.20
N ILE A 50 -9.01 -5.85 8.97
CA ILE A 50 -8.05 -6.93 8.69
C ILE A 50 -6.63 -6.44 8.99
N LYS A 51 -6.24 -5.26 8.49
CA LYS A 51 -4.94 -4.64 8.76
C LYS A 51 -4.73 -4.44 10.26
N TYR A 52 -5.73 -3.91 10.97
CA TYR A 52 -5.67 -3.78 12.42
C TYR A 52 -5.50 -5.14 13.14
N GLY A 53 -6.22 -6.16 12.67
CA GLY A 53 -6.08 -7.53 13.18
C GLY A 53 -4.66 -8.07 13.03
N CYS A 54 -4.03 -7.83 11.88
CA CYS A 54 -2.64 -8.20 11.61
C CYS A 54 -1.66 -7.48 12.55
N LEU A 55 -1.85 -6.18 12.77
CA LEU A 55 -1.04 -5.38 13.69
C LEU A 55 -1.13 -5.86 15.15
N ARG A 56 -2.23 -6.48 15.53
CA ARG A 56 -2.49 -6.94 16.91
C ARG A 56 -2.17 -8.40 17.14
N ASN A 57 -2.05 -9.21 16.09
CA ASN A 57 -1.93 -10.66 16.23
C ASN A 57 -1.15 -11.27 15.07
N ASP A 58 0.11 -11.63 15.31
CA ASP A 58 0.99 -12.25 14.32
C ASP A 58 0.41 -13.58 13.78
N LYS A 59 -0.26 -14.37 14.62
CA LYS A 59 -0.90 -15.63 14.15
C LYS A 59 -2.06 -15.37 13.20
N PHE A 60 -2.75 -14.24 13.36
CA PHE A 60 -3.76 -13.82 12.40
C PHE A 60 -3.11 -13.41 11.07
N TYR A 61 -2.08 -12.58 11.14
CA TYR A 61 -1.30 -12.19 9.95
C TYR A 61 -0.80 -13.41 9.17
N ASP A 62 -0.16 -14.36 9.84
CA ASP A 62 0.37 -15.58 9.20
C ASP A 62 -0.69 -16.39 8.45
N ARG A 63 -1.96 -16.30 8.89
CA ARG A 63 -3.08 -16.98 8.23
C ARG A 63 -3.65 -16.22 7.05
N VAL A 64 -3.64 -14.89 7.09
CA VAL A 64 -4.31 -14.05 6.08
C VAL A 64 -3.35 -13.38 5.11
N LYS A 65 -2.04 -13.43 5.34
CA LYS A 65 -1.03 -12.70 4.56
C LYS A 65 -1.14 -12.91 3.04
N ASP A 66 -1.44 -14.15 2.62
CA ASP A 66 -1.59 -14.49 1.21
C ASP A 66 -2.95 -14.04 0.61
N ALA A 67 -3.88 -13.63 1.46
CA ALA A 67 -5.18 -13.07 1.08
C ALA A 67 -5.24 -11.53 1.21
N LEU A 68 -4.16 -10.87 1.62
CA LEU A 68 -4.08 -9.42 1.65
C LEU A 68 -3.96 -8.89 0.22
N ILE A 69 -4.91 -8.05 -0.16
CA ILE A 69 -4.95 -7.46 -1.50
C ILE A 69 -4.81 -5.95 -1.43
N PHE A 70 -4.27 -5.37 -2.48
CA PHE A 70 -3.99 -3.95 -2.62
C PHE A 70 -4.41 -3.51 -4.02
N LYS A 71 -4.96 -2.32 -4.14
CA LYS A 71 -5.34 -1.79 -5.44
C LYS A 71 -4.09 -1.30 -6.17
N SER A 72 -3.82 -1.88 -7.33
CA SER A 72 -2.80 -1.41 -8.27
C SER A 72 -3.32 -0.19 -9.03
N LEU A 73 -2.60 0.92 -8.99
CA LEU A 73 -2.98 2.17 -9.64
C LEU A 73 -2.69 2.17 -11.15
N THR A 74 -1.71 1.36 -11.60
CA THR A 74 -1.39 1.29 -13.02
C THR A 74 -2.20 0.24 -13.76
N ARG A 75 -2.60 -0.85 -13.07
CA ARG A 75 -3.37 -1.97 -13.65
C ARG A 75 -4.86 -1.87 -13.39
N ASP A 76 -5.29 -0.96 -12.51
CA ASP A 76 -6.67 -0.76 -12.04
C ASP A 76 -7.35 -2.06 -11.59
N LYS A 77 -6.63 -2.86 -10.80
CA LYS A 77 -7.10 -4.13 -10.23
C LYS A 77 -6.48 -4.41 -8.88
N TYR A 78 -7.11 -5.31 -8.11
CA TYR A 78 -6.54 -5.80 -6.86
C TYR A 78 -5.50 -6.90 -7.11
N ILE A 79 -4.35 -6.75 -6.46
CA ILE A 79 -3.24 -7.69 -6.51
C ILE A 79 -2.74 -8.01 -5.09
N THR A 80 -2.09 -9.15 -4.91
CA THR A 80 -1.38 -9.45 -3.67
C THR A 80 -0.01 -8.81 -3.65
N LEU A 81 0.62 -8.71 -2.46
CA LEU A 81 2.03 -8.27 -2.39
C LEU A 81 2.96 -9.23 -3.13
N LYS A 82 2.63 -10.52 -3.11
CA LYS A 82 3.39 -11.53 -3.86
C LYS A 82 3.35 -11.25 -5.36
N ASP A 83 2.16 -11.02 -5.92
CA ASP A 83 2.00 -10.70 -7.35
C ASP A 83 2.74 -9.40 -7.72
N TYR A 84 2.72 -8.41 -6.82
CA TYR A 84 3.47 -7.17 -7.01
C TYR A 84 4.97 -7.42 -7.05
N LEU A 85 5.51 -8.10 -6.04
CA LEU A 85 6.94 -8.36 -5.90
C LEU A 85 7.49 -9.26 -7.02
N GLU A 86 6.73 -10.27 -7.45
CA GLU A 86 7.11 -11.12 -8.59
C GLU A 86 7.25 -10.30 -9.88
N ALA A 87 6.36 -9.34 -10.11
CA ALA A 87 6.45 -8.44 -11.25
C ALA A 87 7.54 -7.36 -11.11
N ALA A 88 7.93 -7.02 -9.88
CA ALA A 88 8.87 -5.96 -9.54
C ALA A 88 10.34 -6.40 -9.56
N VAL A 89 10.62 -7.69 -9.47
CA VAL A 89 11.99 -8.24 -9.31
C VAL A 89 12.93 -7.78 -10.42
N GLU A 90 12.45 -7.72 -11.66
CA GLU A 90 13.29 -7.35 -12.83
C GLU A 90 13.40 -5.84 -13.05
N THR A 91 12.50 -5.04 -12.44
CA THR A 91 12.36 -3.62 -12.77
C THR A 91 12.84 -2.67 -11.68
N HIS A 92 12.58 -2.98 -10.41
CA HIS A 92 12.88 -2.07 -9.31
C HIS A 92 13.31 -2.75 -8.01
N GLU A 93 14.06 -3.85 -8.12
CA GLU A 93 14.73 -4.53 -6.99
C GLU A 93 13.77 -4.95 -5.86
N GLY A 94 12.50 -5.26 -6.19
CA GLY A 94 11.50 -5.68 -5.20
C GLY A 94 11.00 -4.58 -4.27
N LYS A 95 11.26 -3.30 -4.58
CA LYS A 95 10.66 -2.18 -3.85
C LYS A 95 9.19 -2.02 -4.23
N ILE A 96 8.37 -1.55 -3.29
CA ILE A 96 6.94 -1.37 -3.46
C ILE A 96 6.64 0.13 -3.46
N PHE A 97 6.25 0.67 -4.62
CA PHE A 97 5.79 2.06 -4.71
C PHE A 97 4.35 2.17 -4.24
N TYR A 98 4.01 3.25 -3.54
CA TYR A 98 2.66 3.49 -3.11
C TYR A 98 2.29 4.98 -3.13
N ALA A 99 1.00 5.24 -3.31
CA ALA A 99 0.39 6.55 -3.20
C ALA A 99 -0.67 6.55 -2.07
N ASP A 100 -0.67 7.58 -1.25
CA ASP A 100 -1.68 7.83 -0.22
C ASP A 100 -2.78 8.78 -0.72
N ASP A 101 -2.47 9.62 -1.72
CA ASP A 101 -3.43 10.45 -2.45
C ASP A 101 -3.12 10.42 -3.95
N ALA A 102 -3.79 9.50 -4.66
CA ALA A 102 -3.57 9.30 -6.09
C ALA A 102 -3.85 10.56 -6.95
N ARG A 103 -4.69 11.48 -6.48
CA ARG A 103 -4.98 12.72 -7.21
C ARG A 103 -3.88 13.75 -7.06
N GLN A 104 -3.41 13.97 -5.84
CA GLN A 104 -2.30 14.89 -5.57
C GLN A 104 -0.99 14.37 -6.16
N GLN A 105 -0.82 13.05 -6.20
CA GLN A 105 0.39 12.38 -6.66
C GLN A 105 0.31 11.91 -8.13
N ALA A 106 -0.70 12.38 -8.89
CA ALA A 106 -0.96 11.92 -10.26
C ALA A 106 0.23 12.10 -11.22
N GLN A 107 1.02 13.16 -11.05
CA GLN A 107 2.21 13.39 -11.87
C GLN A 107 3.26 12.30 -11.66
N TYR A 108 3.55 11.94 -10.43
CA TYR A 108 4.51 10.87 -10.10
C TYR A 108 4.02 9.51 -10.57
N LEU A 109 2.71 9.24 -10.42
CA LEU A 109 2.10 8.02 -10.93
C LEU A 109 2.21 7.91 -12.46
N SER A 110 2.07 9.02 -13.20
CA SER A 110 2.28 9.04 -14.65
C SER A 110 3.73 8.69 -15.00
N MET A 111 4.71 9.28 -14.30
CA MET A 111 6.13 8.99 -14.52
C MET A 111 6.47 7.51 -14.26
N LEU A 112 5.94 6.91 -13.19
CA LEU A 112 6.11 5.49 -12.91
C LEU A 112 5.48 4.62 -14.00
N LYS A 113 4.28 4.97 -14.45
CA LYS A 113 3.58 4.26 -15.51
C LYS A 113 4.35 4.28 -16.83
N ASP A 114 4.97 5.40 -17.21
CA ASP A 114 5.79 5.54 -18.42
C ASP A 114 7.03 4.64 -18.36
N GLN A 115 7.51 4.31 -17.17
CA GLN A 115 8.61 3.37 -16.92
C GLN A 115 8.12 1.92 -16.71
N ASN A 116 6.83 1.63 -16.89
CA ASN A 116 6.19 0.35 -16.60
C ASN A 116 6.30 -0.10 -15.13
N PHE A 117 6.44 0.84 -14.21
CA PHE A 117 6.39 0.57 -12.78
C PHE A 117 4.95 0.61 -12.29
N ASP A 118 4.65 -0.21 -11.28
CA ASP A 118 3.35 -0.22 -10.62
C ASP A 118 3.43 0.52 -9.28
N ALA A 119 2.28 1.01 -8.81
CA ALA A 119 2.13 1.60 -7.49
C ALA A 119 0.83 1.11 -6.84
N LEU A 120 0.87 0.95 -5.51
CA LEU A 120 -0.28 0.55 -4.71
C LEU A 120 -1.02 1.77 -4.15
N GLU A 121 -2.34 1.71 -4.09
CA GLU A 121 -3.17 2.71 -3.42
C GLU A 121 -3.27 2.38 -1.92
N LEU A 122 -2.80 3.29 -1.05
CA LEU A 122 -2.78 3.14 0.40
C LEU A 122 -3.31 4.41 1.10
N PRO A 123 -4.60 4.76 0.94
CA PRO A 123 -5.15 6.05 1.36
C PRO A 123 -5.59 6.08 2.83
N SER A 124 -5.60 4.94 3.50
CA SER A 124 -6.14 4.84 4.86
C SER A 124 -5.08 5.17 5.92
N THR A 125 -5.48 5.83 7.00
CA THR A 125 -4.59 6.12 8.13
C THR A 125 -3.98 4.87 8.77
N ILE A 126 -4.62 3.70 8.64
CA ILE A 126 -4.09 2.41 9.10
C ILE A 126 -2.92 1.93 8.24
N ASP A 127 -2.77 2.44 7.01
CA ASP A 127 -1.74 1.97 6.09
C ASP A 127 -0.33 2.33 6.55
N VAL A 128 -0.14 3.49 7.17
CA VAL A 128 1.17 3.92 7.67
C VAL A 128 1.75 2.92 8.70
N PRO A 129 1.06 2.61 9.83
CA PRO A 129 1.57 1.59 10.73
C PRO A 129 1.59 0.19 10.11
N PHE A 130 0.73 -0.09 9.13
CA PHE A 130 0.70 -1.38 8.46
C PHE A 130 1.90 -1.57 7.52
N ILE A 131 2.34 -0.54 6.80
CA ILE A 131 3.60 -0.53 6.04
C ILE A 131 4.77 -0.88 6.97
N SER A 132 4.93 -0.15 8.08
CA SER A 132 6.02 -0.40 9.03
C SER A 132 5.97 -1.83 9.59
N PHE A 133 4.79 -2.37 9.81
CA PHE A 133 4.60 -3.75 10.22
C PHE A 133 5.07 -4.74 9.14
N LEU A 134 4.68 -4.53 7.87
CA LEU A 134 5.09 -5.39 6.76
C LEU A 134 6.60 -5.34 6.54
N GLU A 135 7.22 -4.16 6.65
CA GLU A 135 8.67 -3.98 6.55
C GLU A 135 9.44 -4.68 7.68
N SER A 136 8.79 -4.95 8.80
CA SER A 136 9.37 -5.73 9.92
C SER A 136 9.32 -7.24 9.72
N LYS A 137 8.63 -7.73 8.68
CA LYS A 137 8.48 -9.17 8.40
C LYS A 137 9.55 -9.65 7.41
N GLU A 138 9.83 -10.95 7.43
CA GLU A 138 10.74 -11.58 6.49
C GLU A 138 9.97 -12.39 5.41
N PRO A 139 10.31 -12.24 4.13
CA PRO A 139 11.25 -11.27 3.57
C PRO A 139 10.73 -9.84 3.71
N SER A 140 11.64 -8.90 4.04
CA SER A 140 11.29 -7.51 4.33
C SER A 140 11.08 -6.72 3.02
N PRO A 141 9.83 -6.45 2.60
CA PRO A 141 9.59 -5.57 1.48
C PRO A 141 9.95 -4.13 1.89
N LYS A 142 10.35 -3.30 0.93
CA LYS A 142 10.56 -1.87 1.16
C LYS A 142 9.50 -1.06 0.44
N PHE A 143 8.78 -0.22 1.19
CA PHE A 143 7.78 0.66 0.65
C PHE A 143 8.35 2.05 0.39
N LEU A 144 8.09 2.60 -0.79
CA LEU A 144 8.51 3.94 -1.19
C LEU A 144 7.28 4.73 -1.65
N ARG A 145 7.06 5.88 -1.02
CA ARG A 145 5.99 6.78 -1.46
C ARG A 145 6.38 7.41 -2.79
N VAL A 146 5.45 7.48 -3.72
CA VAL A 146 5.71 7.90 -5.12
C VAL A 146 6.24 9.33 -5.26
N ASP A 147 6.04 10.19 -4.28
CA ASP A 147 6.56 11.56 -4.22
C ASP A 147 7.86 11.69 -3.40
N SER A 148 8.41 10.57 -2.92
CA SER A 148 9.77 10.54 -2.37
C SER A 148 10.81 10.68 -3.49
N ASP A 149 12.09 10.79 -3.13
CA ASP A 149 13.15 10.87 -4.13
C ASP A 149 13.23 9.60 -4.98
N LEU A 150 12.69 9.67 -6.20
CA LEU A 150 12.68 8.60 -7.18
C LEU A 150 13.84 8.71 -8.18
N SER A 151 14.75 9.66 -8.01
CA SER A 151 15.85 9.92 -8.95
C SER A 151 16.71 8.68 -9.21
N GLU A 152 16.91 7.84 -8.20
CA GLU A 152 17.64 6.58 -8.30
C GLU A 152 16.96 5.55 -9.23
N PHE A 153 15.60 5.62 -9.39
CA PHE A 153 14.82 4.65 -10.14
C PHE A 153 14.40 5.13 -11.53
N LEU A 154 14.15 6.44 -11.65
CA LEU A 154 13.70 7.01 -12.92
C LEU A 154 14.86 7.22 -13.92
N GLY A 155 16.09 6.95 -13.48
CA GLY A 155 17.29 7.18 -14.28
C GLY A 155 17.49 8.66 -14.60
N ASP A 156 18.63 9.02 -15.18
CA ASP A 156 18.98 10.37 -15.67
C ASP A 156 18.11 10.82 -16.88
N ASN A 157 16.96 10.22 -17.11
CA ASN A 157 15.94 10.64 -18.07
C ASN A 157 15.04 11.78 -17.56
N THR A 158 15.42 12.46 -16.48
CA THR A 158 15.08 13.87 -16.44
C THR A 158 15.84 14.48 -17.64
N GLU A 159 15.16 14.67 -18.75
CA GLU A 159 15.54 15.72 -19.66
C GLU A 159 15.85 16.91 -18.75
N THR A 160 17.11 17.21 -18.61
CA THR A 160 17.57 18.47 -18.03
C THR A 160 16.71 19.49 -18.76
N ILE A 161 15.79 20.15 -18.03
CA ILE A 161 15.08 21.31 -18.54
C ILE A 161 16.17 22.09 -19.20
N SER A 162 16.14 22.16 -20.54
CA SER A 162 17.24 22.79 -21.27
C SER A 162 17.38 24.20 -20.68
N GLU A 163 18.59 24.75 -20.61
CA GLU A 163 18.76 26.14 -20.13
C GLU A 163 17.82 27.09 -20.89
N GLU A 164 17.42 26.74 -22.10
CA GLU A 164 16.43 27.45 -22.90
C GLU A 164 15.01 27.34 -22.34
N ASP A 165 14.57 26.14 -21.90
CA ASP A 165 13.24 25.93 -21.31
C ASP A 165 13.15 26.58 -19.93
N ALA A 166 14.22 26.57 -19.15
CA ALA A 166 14.31 27.29 -17.88
C ALA A 166 14.22 28.81 -18.08
N LYS A 167 14.89 29.36 -19.11
CA LYS A 167 14.80 30.79 -19.47
C LYS A 167 13.43 31.18 -20.02
N GLN A 168 12.79 30.30 -20.78
CA GLN A 168 11.43 30.51 -21.28
C GLN A 168 10.42 30.52 -20.13
N ALA A 169 10.53 29.59 -19.17
CA ALA A 169 9.71 29.54 -17.97
C ALA A 169 9.91 30.81 -17.11
N GLU A 170 11.16 31.26 -16.90
CA GLU A 170 11.47 32.47 -16.16
C GLU A 170 10.88 33.73 -16.88
N THR A 171 10.98 33.79 -18.19
CA THR A 171 10.44 34.91 -18.99
C THR A 171 8.92 34.93 -18.94
N LEU A 172 8.25 33.77 -19.00
CA LEU A 172 6.81 33.63 -18.83
C LEU A 172 6.35 34.04 -17.42
N PHE A 173 7.09 33.64 -16.40
CA PHE A 173 6.80 34.00 -15.00
C PHE A 173 6.95 35.53 -14.78
N ARG A 174 8.00 36.16 -15.30
CA ARG A 174 8.16 37.64 -15.27
C ARG A 174 7.03 38.35 -15.98
N PHE A 175 6.66 37.87 -17.18
CA PHE A 175 5.55 38.48 -17.95
C PHE A 175 4.19 38.37 -17.24
N LEU A 176 3.98 37.33 -16.43
CA LEU A 176 2.75 37.19 -15.63
C LEU A 176 2.77 38.08 -14.37
N LEU A 177 3.93 38.33 -13.78
CA LEU A 177 4.08 39.21 -12.59
C LEU A 177 4.06 40.69 -12.93
N ASP A 178 4.44 41.10 -14.15
CA ASP A 178 4.42 42.51 -14.59
C ASP A 178 3.02 42.96 -15.06
N LYS A 179 1.99 42.14 -14.91
CA LYS A 179 0.60 42.45 -15.28
C LYS A 179 -0.33 42.72 -14.09
N GLU A 180 0.18 42.82 -12.87
CA GLU A 180 -0.49 43.40 -11.71
C GLU A 180 0.14 44.80 -11.42
#